data_72040c84bada61069ac37e6e43b63834
#
_entry.id   72040c84bada61069ac37e6e43b63834
#
_cell.length_a   1.000
_cell.length_b   1.000
_cell.length_c   1.000
_cell.angle_alpha   90.00
_cell.angle_beta   90.00
_cell.angle_gamma   90.00
#
_symmetry.space_group_name_H-M   'P 1'
#
loop_
_entity.id
_entity.type
_entity.pdbx_description
1 polymer ?
#
loop_
_entity_poly.entity_id
_entity_poly.type
_entity_poly.pdbx_seq_one_letter_code
_entity_poly.pdbx_strand_id
1 'polypeptide(L)'
;LDGNFDDCQNFVKSMFTDEDFNKKINLSGVNSINWSRIAIQIVYYFYSYFVTSKNNTERINFSVPTGNFGDIYAGYVAKKMGLPINKLLIATNKNDILKRVINTGIYKPLKTEHTISPSMDIQVASNFERLVFDCCLCDSERVVKLMNDLKENGEFKLNEKELNKIKETFCSESLTEKETLFTISETYKEEKILIDPHTAVGIGALKKSSVDGNTVILSTAHPCKFSDVVFKTTGIKPELPETLKKIKIEKEKFDKLPKNIKLVKDYILKKV
;
A
#
# COMPACT_ATOMS: atom_id res chain seq x y z
N LEU A 1 18.54 -13.23 3.01
CA LEU A 1 19.32 -13.23 1.79
C LEU A 1 20.41 -12.16 1.92
N ASP A 2 21.63 -12.47 1.47
CA ASP A 2 22.71 -11.49 1.37
C ASP A 2 22.48 -10.63 0.13
N GLY A 3 21.62 -9.64 0.25
CA GLY A 3 21.13 -8.77 -0.81
C GLY A 3 20.07 -7.80 -0.31
N ASN A 4 19.49 -7.02 -1.23
CA ASN A 4 18.43 -6.06 -0.91
C ASN A 4 17.02 -6.64 -1.18
N PHE A 5 15.99 -5.83 -0.93
CA PHE A 5 14.60 -6.23 -1.11
C PHE A 5 14.26 -6.56 -2.59
N ASP A 6 14.83 -5.82 -3.53
CA ASP A 6 14.60 -6.06 -4.96
C ASP A 6 15.20 -7.40 -5.41
N ASP A 7 16.34 -7.79 -4.84
CA ASP A 7 16.95 -9.09 -5.06
C ASP A 7 16.02 -10.22 -4.59
N CYS A 8 15.43 -10.06 -3.40
CA CYS A 8 14.44 -11.01 -2.89
C CYS A 8 13.21 -11.10 -3.79
N GLN A 9 12.67 -9.97 -4.24
CA GLN A 9 11.54 -9.93 -5.18
C GLN A 9 11.86 -10.60 -6.51
N ASN A 10 13.05 -10.34 -7.06
CA ASN A 10 13.47 -10.95 -8.33
C ASN A 10 13.60 -12.46 -8.20
N PHE A 11 14.11 -12.97 -7.07
CA PHE A 11 14.17 -14.41 -6.81
C PHE A 11 12.76 -15.02 -6.72
N VAL A 12 11.85 -14.38 -5.98
CA VAL A 12 10.47 -14.83 -5.88
C VAL A 12 9.81 -14.89 -7.26
N LYS A 13 9.91 -13.83 -8.06
CA LYS A 13 9.37 -13.80 -9.43
C LYS A 13 9.96 -14.92 -10.30
N SER A 14 11.29 -15.11 -10.25
CA SER A 14 11.98 -16.16 -10.99
C SER A 14 11.54 -17.57 -10.56
N MET A 15 11.27 -17.78 -9.27
CA MET A 15 10.75 -19.07 -8.79
C MET A 15 9.30 -19.31 -9.20
N PHE A 16 8.46 -18.28 -9.27
CA PHE A 16 7.08 -18.41 -9.76
C PHE A 16 7.00 -18.73 -11.24
N THR A 17 7.92 -18.22 -12.05
CA THR A 17 7.98 -18.50 -13.50
C THR A 17 8.65 -19.83 -13.83
N ASP A 18 9.33 -20.47 -12.88
CA ASP A 18 9.90 -21.81 -13.03
C ASP A 18 8.81 -22.85 -12.75
N GLU A 19 8.17 -23.35 -13.82
CA GLU A 19 7.07 -24.28 -13.71
C GLU A 19 7.43 -25.57 -12.98
N ASP A 20 8.63 -26.11 -13.22
CA ASP A 20 9.08 -27.37 -12.61
C ASP A 20 9.31 -27.21 -11.12
N PHE A 21 9.90 -26.09 -10.72
CA PHE A 21 10.09 -25.76 -9.32
C PHE A 21 8.75 -25.50 -8.62
N ASN A 22 7.88 -24.71 -9.24
CA ASN A 22 6.58 -24.36 -8.68
C ASN A 22 5.68 -25.59 -8.48
N LYS A 23 5.65 -26.52 -9.45
CA LYS A 23 4.91 -27.79 -9.34
C LYS A 23 5.38 -28.68 -8.17
N LYS A 24 6.69 -28.63 -7.84
CA LYS A 24 7.26 -29.46 -6.75
C LYS A 24 6.88 -28.96 -5.37
N ILE A 25 6.75 -27.65 -5.16
CA ILE A 25 6.60 -27.06 -3.83
C ILE A 25 5.27 -26.32 -3.62
N ASN A 26 4.39 -26.24 -4.65
CA ASN A 26 3.15 -25.49 -4.60
C ASN A 26 3.36 -24.04 -4.08
N LEU A 27 4.28 -23.30 -4.72
CA LEU A 27 4.71 -22.00 -4.29
C LEU A 27 3.53 -21.04 -4.21
N SER A 28 3.35 -20.41 -3.05
CA SER A 28 2.36 -19.36 -2.85
C SER A 28 3.02 -18.07 -2.36
N GLY A 29 2.59 -16.94 -2.86
CA GLY A 29 3.10 -15.63 -2.44
C GLY A 29 2.30 -15.08 -1.26
N VAL A 30 3.00 -14.60 -0.23
CA VAL A 30 2.40 -13.94 0.95
C VAL A 30 2.61 -12.42 0.90
N ASN A 31 3.00 -11.89 -0.24
CA ASN A 31 3.25 -10.46 -0.45
C ASN A 31 1.98 -9.67 -0.81
N SER A 32 2.12 -8.36 -1.04
CA SER A 32 1.02 -7.45 -1.32
C SER A 32 0.25 -7.73 -2.61
N ILE A 33 0.79 -8.52 -3.55
CA ILE A 33 0.10 -8.89 -4.81
C ILE A 33 -0.84 -10.09 -4.65
N ASN A 34 -0.77 -10.81 -3.54
CA ASN A 34 -1.66 -11.95 -3.30
C ASN A 34 -3.11 -11.48 -3.14
N TRP A 35 -4.00 -12.00 -3.97
CA TRP A 35 -5.43 -11.68 -3.92
C TRP A 35 -6.05 -11.94 -2.55
N SER A 36 -5.66 -13.03 -1.87
CA SER A 36 -6.20 -13.35 -0.55
C SER A 36 -5.93 -12.24 0.47
N ARG A 37 -4.82 -11.53 0.38
CA ARG A 37 -4.54 -10.37 1.25
C ARG A 37 -5.50 -9.22 0.96
N ILE A 38 -5.77 -8.95 -0.31
CA ILE A 38 -6.74 -7.91 -0.72
C ILE A 38 -8.13 -8.31 -0.25
N ALA A 39 -8.54 -9.56 -0.47
CA ALA A 39 -9.85 -10.06 -0.07
C ALA A 39 -10.10 -9.93 1.44
N ILE A 40 -9.11 -10.24 2.27
CA ILE A 40 -9.22 -10.07 3.73
C ILE A 40 -9.30 -8.58 4.11
N GLN A 41 -8.59 -7.70 3.42
CA GLN A 41 -8.61 -6.26 3.69
C GLN A 41 -9.97 -5.60 3.37
N ILE A 42 -10.81 -6.20 2.53
CA ILE A 42 -12.18 -5.74 2.28
C ILE A 42 -12.97 -5.61 3.59
N VAL A 43 -12.74 -6.52 4.54
CA VAL A 43 -13.42 -6.55 5.84
C VAL A 43 -13.21 -5.25 6.62
N TYR A 44 -12.04 -4.60 6.51
CA TYR A 44 -11.76 -3.34 7.20
C TYR A 44 -12.70 -2.22 6.77
N TYR A 45 -13.04 -2.16 5.49
CA TYR A 45 -13.95 -1.16 4.93
C TYR A 45 -15.38 -1.38 5.39
N PHE A 46 -15.86 -2.62 5.35
CA PHE A 46 -17.20 -2.95 5.87
C PHE A 46 -17.30 -2.68 7.36
N TYR A 47 -16.33 -3.15 8.14
CA TYR A 47 -16.30 -2.93 9.58
C TYR A 47 -16.29 -1.43 9.93
N SER A 48 -15.37 -0.68 9.35
CA SER A 48 -15.25 0.75 9.59
C SER A 48 -16.50 1.51 9.17
N TYR A 49 -17.10 1.11 8.04
CA TYR A 49 -18.34 1.69 7.57
C TYR A 49 -19.47 1.51 8.60
N PHE A 50 -19.71 0.29 9.05
CA PHE A 50 -20.80 0.01 10.00
C PHE A 50 -20.59 0.60 11.38
N VAL A 51 -19.36 0.83 11.79
CA VAL A 51 -19.06 1.50 13.07
C VAL A 51 -19.23 3.02 12.96
N THR A 52 -18.98 3.60 11.79
CA THR A 52 -18.95 5.06 11.61
C THR A 52 -20.26 5.62 11.05
N SER A 53 -20.94 4.85 10.20
CA SER A 53 -22.16 5.26 9.52
C SER A 53 -23.34 5.37 10.49
N LYS A 54 -24.12 6.44 10.39
CA LYS A 54 -25.37 6.63 11.15
C LYS A 54 -26.52 5.82 10.59
N ASN A 55 -26.44 5.48 9.31
CA ASN A 55 -27.42 4.65 8.60
C ASN A 55 -26.72 3.96 7.40
N ASN A 56 -27.31 2.88 6.90
CA ASN A 56 -26.73 2.07 5.84
C ASN A 56 -26.72 2.73 4.45
N THR A 57 -27.13 3.98 4.32
CA THR A 57 -27.19 4.74 3.06
C THR A 57 -26.24 5.94 3.06
N GLU A 58 -25.67 6.30 4.20
CA GLU A 58 -24.70 7.38 4.31
C GLU A 58 -23.45 7.08 3.48
N ARG A 59 -23.02 8.03 2.66
CA ARG A 59 -21.77 7.88 1.89
C ARG A 59 -20.58 8.33 2.72
N ILE A 60 -19.60 7.46 2.90
CA ILE A 60 -18.38 7.69 3.67
C ILE A 60 -17.18 7.70 2.74
N ASN A 61 -16.22 8.59 3.00
CA ASN A 61 -14.94 8.59 2.34
C ASN A 61 -13.92 7.76 3.14
N PHE A 62 -12.88 7.30 2.45
CA PHE A 62 -11.74 6.67 3.09
C PHE A 62 -10.44 7.33 2.65
N SER A 63 -9.62 7.77 3.60
CA SER A 63 -8.24 8.19 3.36
C SER A 63 -7.30 7.02 3.66
N VAL A 64 -6.56 6.59 2.65
CA VAL A 64 -5.80 5.33 2.71
C VAL A 64 -4.33 5.59 2.45
N PRO A 65 -3.45 5.40 3.46
CA PRO A 65 -2.01 5.39 3.25
C PRO A 65 -1.64 4.34 2.20
N THR A 66 -1.09 4.77 1.07
CA THR A 66 -0.98 3.91 -0.10
C THR A 66 0.45 3.79 -0.61
N GLY A 67 0.95 2.55 -0.68
CA GLY A 67 2.16 2.16 -1.39
C GLY A 67 1.81 1.28 -2.60
N ASN A 68 1.80 -0.04 -2.42
CA ASN A 68 1.51 -1.03 -3.48
C ASN A 68 0.04 -1.10 -3.95
N PHE A 69 -0.79 -0.17 -3.54
CA PHE A 69 -2.20 -0.07 -3.95
C PHE A 69 -3.11 -1.23 -3.47
N GLY A 70 -2.63 -2.11 -2.60
CA GLY A 70 -3.39 -3.29 -2.17
C GLY A 70 -4.60 -2.95 -1.30
N ASP A 71 -4.37 -2.19 -0.23
CA ASP A 71 -5.40 -1.81 0.73
C ASP A 71 -6.49 -0.95 0.08
N ILE A 72 -6.12 0.12 -0.61
CA ILE A 72 -7.11 0.99 -1.26
C ILE A 72 -7.87 0.28 -2.39
N TYR A 73 -7.25 -0.71 -3.06
CA TYR A 73 -7.95 -1.56 -4.02
C TYR A 73 -9.00 -2.45 -3.34
N ALA A 74 -8.73 -2.92 -2.12
CA ALA A 74 -9.75 -3.61 -1.31
C ALA A 74 -10.95 -2.69 -1.02
N GLY A 75 -10.73 -1.40 -0.74
CA GLY A 75 -11.79 -0.40 -0.64
C GLY A 75 -12.58 -0.21 -1.92
N TYR A 76 -11.90 -0.22 -3.05
CA TYR A 76 -12.57 -0.18 -4.36
C TYR A 76 -13.44 -1.42 -4.60
N VAL A 77 -12.95 -2.60 -4.24
CA VAL A 77 -13.75 -3.84 -4.32
C VAL A 77 -14.95 -3.77 -3.37
N ALA A 78 -14.78 -3.28 -2.13
CA ALA A 78 -15.89 -3.06 -1.19
C ALA A 78 -16.97 -2.15 -1.80
N LYS A 79 -16.57 -1.06 -2.47
CA LYS A 79 -17.51 -0.20 -3.20
C LYS A 79 -18.22 -0.93 -4.33
N LYS A 80 -17.50 -1.75 -5.11
CA LYS A 80 -18.12 -2.60 -6.16
C LYS A 80 -19.08 -3.65 -5.60
N MET A 81 -18.87 -4.11 -4.36
CA MET A 81 -19.79 -5.00 -3.63
C MET A 81 -21.03 -4.27 -3.08
N GLY A 82 -21.13 -2.95 -3.23
CA GLY A 82 -22.27 -2.16 -2.83
C GLY A 82 -22.09 -1.34 -1.57
N LEU A 83 -20.91 -1.34 -0.94
CA LEU A 83 -20.65 -0.49 0.22
C LEU A 83 -20.73 0.99 -0.20
N PRO A 84 -21.50 1.85 0.50
CA PRO A 84 -21.72 3.25 0.13
C PRO A 84 -20.47 4.10 0.36
N ILE A 85 -19.42 3.86 -0.43
CA ILE A 85 -18.20 4.68 -0.43
C ILE A 85 -18.36 5.83 -1.41
N ASN A 86 -18.12 7.06 -0.95
CA ASN A 86 -18.11 8.23 -1.81
C ASN A 86 -16.77 8.32 -2.55
N LYS A 87 -15.68 8.64 -1.84
CA LYS A 87 -14.33 8.77 -2.39
C LYS A 87 -13.34 7.89 -1.63
N LEU A 88 -12.35 7.41 -2.37
CA LEU A 88 -11.13 6.78 -1.88
C LEU A 88 -9.96 7.75 -2.12
N LEU A 89 -9.43 8.34 -1.07
CA LEU A 89 -8.28 9.24 -1.13
C LEU A 89 -6.99 8.43 -1.05
N ILE A 90 -6.24 8.42 -2.14
CA ILE A 90 -4.90 7.86 -2.23
C ILE A 90 -3.95 8.83 -1.51
N ALA A 91 -3.46 8.45 -0.35
CA ALA A 91 -2.51 9.23 0.43
C ALA A 91 -1.11 8.66 0.23
N THR A 92 -0.18 9.43 -0.35
CA THR A 92 1.20 9.02 -0.60
C THR A 92 2.20 9.91 0.15
N ASN A 93 3.40 9.40 0.40
CA ASN A 93 4.52 10.24 0.77
C ASN A 93 5.10 10.93 -0.49
N LYS A 94 6.33 11.44 -0.43
CA LYS A 94 6.98 12.09 -1.59
C LYS A 94 7.22 11.15 -2.78
N ASN A 95 7.11 9.82 -2.59
CA ASN A 95 7.05 8.85 -3.68
C ASN A 95 5.63 8.83 -4.27
N ASP A 96 5.30 9.82 -5.06
CA ASP A 96 3.95 10.23 -5.41
C ASP A 96 3.45 9.72 -6.77
N ILE A 97 3.97 8.61 -7.27
CA ILE A 97 3.60 8.08 -8.61
C ILE A 97 2.07 7.95 -8.77
N LEU A 98 1.37 7.51 -7.72
CA LEU A 98 -0.08 7.37 -7.74
C LEU A 98 -0.78 8.72 -7.83
N LYS A 99 -0.30 9.74 -7.11
CA LYS A 99 -0.84 11.12 -7.25
C LYS A 99 -0.62 11.64 -8.66
N ARG A 100 0.58 11.45 -9.21
CA ARG A 100 0.90 11.93 -10.57
C ARG A 100 0.01 11.30 -11.61
N VAL A 101 -0.19 9.97 -11.59
CA VAL A 101 -1.05 9.31 -12.58
C VAL A 101 -2.51 9.72 -12.44
N ILE A 102 -3.05 9.88 -11.23
CA ILE A 102 -4.42 10.36 -11.03
C ILE A 102 -4.62 11.77 -11.59
N ASN A 103 -3.62 12.64 -11.45
CA ASN A 103 -3.70 14.01 -11.92
C ASN A 103 -3.50 14.14 -13.43
N THR A 104 -2.55 13.41 -14.00
CA THR A 104 -2.05 13.61 -15.38
C THR A 104 -2.42 12.48 -16.35
N GLY A 105 -2.80 11.32 -15.85
CA GLY A 105 -2.95 10.10 -16.65
C GLY A 105 -1.62 9.43 -17.01
N ILE A 106 -0.47 10.00 -16.63
CA ILE A 106 0.85 9.45 -16.96
C ILE A 106 1.40 8.68 -15.77
N TYR A 107 1.67 7.40 -15.96
CA TYR A 107 2.32 6.54 -15.00
C TYR A 107 3.79 6.38 -15.36
N LYS A 108 4.64 7.11 -14.64
CA LYS A 108 6.08 7.18 -14.87
C LYS A 108 6.84 6.99 -13.56
N PRO A 109 7.49 5.85 -13.33
CA PRO A 109 8.37 5.66 -12.19
C PRO A 109 9.51 6.67 -12.19
N LEU A 110 9.83 7.19 -11.01
CA LEU A 110 11.00 8.02 -10.75
C LEU A 110 11.96 7.27 -9.82
N LYS A 111 13.08 7.89 -9.47
CA LYS A 111 13.95 7.35 -8.45
C LYS A 111 13.21 7.31 -7.11
N THR A 112 13.21 6.15 -6.45
CA THR A 112 12.62 6.01 -5.12
C THR A 112 13.45 6.80 -4.10
N GLU A 113 12.75 7.59 -3.30
CA GLU A 113 13.34 8.31 -2.18
C GLU A 113 13.01 7.60 -0.87
N HIS A 114 14.03 7.40 -0.02
CA HIS A 114 13.82 6.85 1.32
C HIS A 114 13.17 7.87 2.24
N THR A 115 12.13 7.44 2.97
CA THR A 115 11.35 8.30 3.86
C THR A 115 11.13 7.65 5.22
N ILE A 116 10.55 8.43 6.15
CA ILE A 116 10.11 7.94 7.46
C ILE A 116 8.88 7.04 7.40
N SER A 117 8.23 6.92 6.23
CA SER A 117 7.11 6.00 5.97
C SER A 117 7.49 4.94 4.90
N PRO A 118 8.46 4.05 5.19
CA PRO A 118 9.15 3.23 4.19
C PRO A 118 8.25 2.26 3.44
N SER A 119 7.11 1.85 3.98
CA SER A 119 6.16 0.99 3.27
C SER A 119 5.48 1.67 2.07
N MET A 120 5.61 3.00 1.99
CA MET A 120 5.09 3.83 0.91
C MET A 120 6.19 4.31 -0.06
N ASP A 121 7.47 3.91 0.14
CA ASP A 121 8.60 4.23 -0.74
C ASP A 121 8.51 3.38 -2.02
N ILE A 122 7.48 3.64 -2.80
CA ILE A 122 7.06 2.84 -3.96
C ILE A 122 6.97 3.74 -5.20
N GLN A 123 7.61 3.32 -6.28
CA GLN A 123 7.51 3.93 -7.61
C GLN A 123 6.86 2.98 -8.65
N VAL A 124 6.61 1.71 -8.28
CA VAL A 124 5.81 0.78 -9.07
C VAL A 124 4.81 0.09 -8.15
N ALA A 125 3.57 0.59 -8.15
CA ALA A 125 2.49 0.08 -7.32
C ALA A 125 1.89 -1.19 -7.93
N SER A 126 2.26 -2.36 -7.41
CA SER A 126 2.00 -3.67 -8.01
C SER A 126 0.51 -4.03 -8.20
N ASN A 127 -0.40 -3.43 -7.42
CA ASN A 127 -1.84 -3.67 -7.56
C ASN A 127 -2.58 -2.58 -8.36
N PHE A 128 -1.88 -1.52 -8.79
CA PHE A 128 -2.50 -0.48 -9.61
C PHE A 128 -2.95 -1.02 -10.97
N GLU A 129 -2.23 -2.01 -11.52
CA GLU A 129 -2.60 -2.72 -12.75
C GLU A 129 -4.00 -3.33 -12.69
N ARG A 130 -4.45 -3.77 -11.51
CA ARG A 130 -5.83 -4.29 -11.30
C ARG A 130 -6.88 -3.21 -11.54
N LEU A 131 -6.62 -1.99 -11.04
CA LEU A 131 -7.51 -0.85 -11.30
C LEU A 131 -7.48 -0.45 -12.77
N VAL A 132 -6.30 -0.45 -13.39
CA VAL A 132 -6.14 -0.16 -14.83
C VAL A 132 -6.95 -1.15 -15.65
N PHE A 133 -6.90 -2.45 -15.35
CA PHE A 133 -7.70 -3.47 -16.02
C PHE A 133 -9.21 -3.18 -15.93
N ASP A 134 -9.71 -2.86 -14.73
CA ASP A 134 -11.12 -2.49 -14.55
C ASP A 134 -11.51 -1.22 -15.32
N CYS A 135 -10.62 -0.22 -15.37
CA CYS A 135 -10.86 1.05 -16.05
C CYS A 135 -10.78 0.93 -17.58
N CYS A 136 -10.00 -0.02 -18.06
CA CYS A 136 -9.97 -0.41 -19.48
C CYS A 136 -11.13 -1.35 -19.85
N LEU A 137 -12.18 -1.47 -19.05
CA LEU A 137 -13.35 -2.32 -19.28
C LEU A 137 -12.98 -3.81 -19.44
N CYS A 138 -11.98 -4.26 -18.69
CA CYS A 138 -11.43 -5.61 -18.73
C CYS A 138 -10.78 -5.99 -20.10
N ASP A 139 -10.38 -4.99 -20.87
CA ASP A 139 -9.64 -5.20 -22.12
C ASP A 139 -8.17 -5.60 -21.81
N SER A 140 -7.89 -6.88 -21.90
CA SER A 140 -6.56 -7.44 -21.64
C SER A 140 -5.50 -6.99 -22.64
N GLU A 141 -5.85 -6.79 -23.91
CA GLU A 141 -4.91 -6.33 -24.94
C GLU A 141 -4.46 -4.90 -24.66
N ARG A 142 -5.42 -4.04 -24.25
CA ARG A 142 -5.12 -2.67 -23.84
C ARG A 142 -4.17 -2.65 -22.64
N VAL A 143 -4.41 -3.48 -21.62
CA VAL A 143 -3.55 -3.55 -20.43
C VAL A 143 -2.16 -4.07 -20.79
N VAL A 144 -2.07 -5.13 -21.59
CA VAL A 144 -0.78 -5.64 -22.08
C VAL A 144 0.00 -4.56 -22.82
N LYS A 145 -0.66 -3.76 -23.66
CA LYS A 145 -0.02 -2.62 -24.33
C LYS A 145 0.53 -1.60 -23.35
N LEU A 146 -0.26 -1.20 -22.33
CA LEU A 146 0.20 -0.25 -21.32
C LEU A 146 1.39 -0.79 -20.51
N MET A 147 1.37 -2.07 -20.16
CA MET A 147 2.49 -2.70 -19.42
C MET A 147 3.74 -2.84 -20.30
N ASN A 148 3.60 -3.08 -21.58
CA ASN A 148 4.72 -3.08 -22.53
C ASN A 148 5.28 -1.66 -22.69
N ASP A 149 4.44 -0.63 -22.82
CA ASP A 149 4.87 0.76 -22.85
C ASP A 149 5.68 1.13 -21.58
N LEU A 150 5.21 0.68 -20.40
CA LEU A 150 5.97 0.88 -19.15
C LEU A 150 7.33 0.21 -19.19
N LYS A 151 7.40 -1.02 -19.72
CA LYS A 151 8.64 -1.79 -19.79
C LYS A 151 9.64 -1.23 -20.79
N GLU A 152 9.17 -0.80 -21.96
CA GLU A 152 10.00 -0.40 -23.11
C GLU A 152 10.34 1.10 -23.04
N ASN A 153 9.36 1.93 -22.69
CA ASN A 153 9.47 3.39 -22.70
C ASN A 153 9.64 4.01 -21.30
N GLY A 154 9.54 3.19 -20.24
CA GLY A 154 9.61 3.65 -18.85
C GLY A 154 8.37 4.37 -18.34
N GLU A 155 7.31 4.47 -19.16
CA GLU A 155 6.04 5.10 -18.79
C GLU A 155 4.88 4.58 -19.61
N PHE A 156 3.66 4.73 -19.11
CA PHE A 156 2.45 4.59 -19.92
C PHE A 156 1.49 5.77 -19.69
N LYS A 157 0.57 5.93 -20.62
CA LYS A 157 -0.46 6.97 -20.55
C LYS A 157 -1.87 6.37 -20.69
N LEU A 158 -2.71 6.70 -19.70
CA LEU A 158 -4.14 6.45 -19.75
C LEU A 158 -4.80 7.45 -20.71
N ASN A 159 -5.82 7.02 -21.43
CA ASN A 159 -6.64 7.94 -22.18
C ASN A 159 -7.62 8.68 -21.25
N GLU A 160 -8.30 9.70 -21.78
CA GLU A 160 -9.19 10.55 -20.98
C GLU A 160 -10.37 9.76 -20.38
N LYS A 161 -10.94 8.81 -21.10
CA LYS A 161 -12.05 7.98 -20.60
C LYS A 161 -11.59 7.07 -19.44
N GLU A 162 -10.43 6.41 -19.58
CA GLU A 162 -9.82 5.59 -18.55
C GLU A 162 -9.53 6.42 -17.28
N LEU A 163 -8.94 7.61 -17.46
CA LEU A 163 -8.61 8.51 -16.35
C LEU A 163 -9.86 9.04 -15.63
N ASN A 164 -10.87 9.47 -16.39
CA ASN A 164 -12.13 9.95 -15.83
C ASN A 164 -12.83 8.85 -15.02
N LYS A 165 -12.82 7.61 -15.50
CA LYS A 165 -13.35 6.45 -14.78
C LYS A 165 -12.67 6.24 -13.41
N ILE A 166 -11.35 6.40 -13.34
CA ILE A 166 -10.62 6.37 -12.08
C ILE A 166 -11.08 7.51 -11.16
N LYS A 167 -11.15 8.74 -11.68
CA LYS A 167 -11.49 9.94 -10.91
C LYS A 167 -12.93 9.95 -10.37
N GLU A 168 -13.83 9.14 -10.90
CA GLU A 168 -15.18 8.95 -10.33
C GLU A 168 -15.09 8.47 -8.86
N THR A 169 -14.12 7.62 -8.54
CA THR A 169 -13.97 7.02 -7.20
C THR A 169 -12.75 7.55 -6.45
N PHE A 170 -11.64 7.77 -7.15
CA PHE A 170 -10.36 8.09 -6.53
C PHE A 170 -10.02 9.58 -6.63
N CYS A 171 -9.42 10.08 -5.59
CA CYS A 171 -8.64 11.31 -5.55
C CYS A 171 -7.29 11.03 -4.89
N SER A 172 -6.37 11.98 -4.92
CA SER A 172 -5.02 11.72 -4.42
C SER A 172 -4.35 12.96 -3.87
N GLU A 173 -3.61 12.78 -2.79
CA GLU A 173 -2.72 13.79 -2.22
C GLU A 173 -1.40 13.16 -1.74
N SER A 174 -0.37 14.01 -1.61
CA SER A 174 0.93 13.61 -1.11
C SER A 174 1.43 14.53 -0.01
N LEU A 175 2.22 13.96 0.91
CA LEU A 175 2.90 14.71 1.96
C LEU A 175 4.41 14.64 1.81
N THR A 176 5.06 15.74 2.11
CA THR A 176 6.49 15.79 2.41
C THR A 176 6.78 15.23 3.80
N GLU A 177 8.02 14.87 4.09
CA GLU A 177 8.40 14.44 5.44
C GLU A 177 8.12 15.50 6.51
N LYS A 178 8.37 16.76 6.19
CA LYS A 178 8.09 17.88 7.10
C LYS A 178 6.60 17.96 7.46
N GLU A 179 5.72 17.83 6.49
CA GLU A 179 4.27 17.79 6.71
C GLU A 179 3.85 16.56 7.50
N THR A 180 4.49 15.41 7.24
CA THR A 180 4.23 14.16 7.97
C THR A 180 4.60 14.30 9.46
N LEU A 181 5.79 14.81 9.76
CA LEU A 181 6.23 15.08 11.14
C LEU A 181 5.33 16.11 11.83
N PHE A 182 4.95 17.16 11.13
CA PHE A 182 4.01 18.16 11.65
C PHE A 182 2.66 17.51 12.01
N THR A 183 2.13 16.64 11.12
CA THR A 183 0.86 15.95 11.37
C THR A 183 0.94 15.02 12.59
N ILE A 184 2.05 14.29 12.80
CA ILE A 184 2.26 13.46 14.00
C ILE A 184 2.23 14.35 15.26
N SER A 185 2.96 15.46 15.25
CA SER A 185 3.03 16.38 16.39
C SER A 185 1.68 17.02 16.70
N GLU A 186 0.99 17.52 15.68
CA GLU A 186 -0.32 18.17 15.80
C GLU A 186 -1.36 17.19 16.34
N THR A 187 -1.49 16.00 15.74
CA THR A 187 -2.44 14.98 16.20
C THR A 187 -2.20 14.62 17.67
N TYR A 188 -0.94 14.47 18.09
CA TYR A 188 -0.66 14.20 19.49
C TYR A 188 -1.02 15.40 20.43
N LYS A 189 -0.76 16.63 20.00
CA LYS A 189 -1.07 17.81 20.80
C LYS A 189 -2.59 18.00 20.99
N GLU A 190 -3.35 17.78 19.93
CA GLU A 190 -4.80 18.02 19.90
C GLU A 190 -5.58 16.84 20.50
N GLU A 191 -5.29 15.62 20.03
CA GLU A 191 -6.10 14.44 20.35
C GLU A 191 -5.48 13.52 21.40
N LYS A 192 -4.22 13.75 21.81
CA LYS A 192 -3.45 12.85 22.68
C LYS A 192 -3.28 11.43 22.15
N ILE A 193 -3.39 11.25 20.83
CA ILE A 193 -3.24 9.98 20.13
C ILE A 193 -1.88 9.92 19.46
N LEU A 194 -1.12 8.86 19.74
CA LEU A 194 0.12 8.57 19.01
C LEU A 194 -0.22 7.84 17.72
N ILE A 195 0.30 8.34 16.61
CA ILE A 195 0.14 7.75 15.28
C ILE A 195 1.49 7.46 14.65
N ASP A 196 1.53 6.47 13.76
CA ASP A 196 2.71 6.17 12.95
C ASP A 196 2.82 7.10 11.72
N PRO A 197 4.00 7.17 11.07
CA PRO A 197 4.18 8.04 9.91
C PRO A 197 3.25 7.75 8.73
N HIS A 198 2.83 6.50 8.52
CA HIS A 198 1.92 6.17 7.42
C HIS A 198 0.51 6.69 7.70
N THR A 199 0.00 6.47 8.91
CA THR A 199 -1.27 7.04 9.36
C THR A 199 -1.26 8.57 9.28
N ALA A 200 -0.14 9.20 9.65
CA ALA A 200 0.03 10.65 9.52
C ALA A 200 -0.08 11.13 8.08
N VAL A 201 0.44 10.38 7.12
CA VAL A 201 0.26 10.71 5.69
C VAL A 201 -1.22 10.66 5.31
N GLY A 202 -1.98 9.66 5.81
CA GLY A 202 -3.43 9.60 5.58
C GLY A 202 -4.20 10.81 6.13
N ILE A 203 -3.86 11.25 7.36
CA ILE A 203 -4.47 12.42 8.02
C ILE A 203 -4.12 13.70 7.25
N GLY A 204 -2.85 13.93 7.01
CA GLY A 204 -2.40 15.16 6.36
C GLY A 204 -2.86 15.26 4.90
N ALA A 205 -2.94 14.15 4.18
CA ALA A 205 -3.49 14.11 2.83
C ALA A 205 -4.98 14.52 2.83
N LEU A 206 -5.75 14.04 3.82
CA LEU A 206 -7.15 14.47 3.97
C LEU A 206 -7.26 15.97 4.23
N LYS A 207 -6.44 16.52 5.15
CA LYS A 207 -6.43 17.96 5.44
C LYS A 207 -6.08 18.83 4.22
N LYS A 208 -5.28 18.31 3.28
CA LYS A 208 -4.90 19.00 2.02
C LYS A 208 -5.92 18.81 0.91
N SER A 209 -6.73 17.77 0.98
CA SER A 209 -7.67 17.42 -0.09
C SER A 209 -8.94 18.29 -0.05
N SER A 210 -9.69 18.26 -1.13
CA SER A 210 -11.05 18.84 -1.23
C SER A 210 -12.14 17.82 -0.89
N VAL A 211 -11.81 16.73 -0.17
CA VAL A 211 -12.77 15.70 0.21
C VAL A 211 -13.58 16.18 1.40
N ASP A 212 -14.88 16.36 1.19
CA ASP A 212 -15.81 16.77 2.25
C ASP A 212 -16.63 15.59 2.77
N GLY A 213 -17.11 15.74 4.01
CA GLY A 213 -17.98 14.78 4.68
C GLY A 213 -17.22 13.75 5.52
N ASN A 214 -17.98 12.81 6.07
CA ASN A 214 -17.44 11.80 6.97
C ASN A 214 -16.35 10.98 6.27
N THR A 215 -15.16 10.95 6.87
CA THR A 215 -14.02 10.26 6.31
C THR A 215 -13.36 9.37 7.36
N VAL A 216 -13.22 8.10 7.05
CA VAL A 216 -12.40 7.15 7.81
C VAL A 216 -10.97 7.22 7.32
N ILE A 217 -10.02 7.36 8.24
CA ILE A 217 -8.59 7.28 7.94
C ILE A 217 -8.10 5.90 8.39
N LEU A 218 -7.53 5.13 7.47
CA LEU A 218 -7.01 3.81 7.81
C LEU A 218 -5.68 3.93 8.55
N SER A 219 -5.63 3.37 9.76
CA SER A 219 -4.40 3.25 10.55
C SER A 219 -3.72 1.94 10.19
N THR A 220 -2.69 2.01 9.34
CA THR A 220 -2.07 0.85 8.71
C THR A 220 -0.92 0.25 9.50
N ALA A 221 -0.41 0.94 10.53
CA ALA A 221 0.65 0.46 11.40
C ALA A 221 0.51 0.98 12.82
N HIS A 222 1.02 0.21 13.80
CA HIS A 222 1.10 0.68 15.17
C HIS A 222 2.31 1.61 15.37
N PRO A 223 2.18 2.73 16.12
CA PRO A 223 3.26 3.70 16.31
C PRO A 223 4.54 3.10 16.92
N CYS A 224 4.45 2.03 17.70
CA CYS A 224 5.63 1.35 18.25
C CYS A 224 6.57 0.75 17.18
N LYS A 225 6.07 0.50 15.98
CA LYS A 225 6.89 0.03 14.84
C LYS A 225 7.86 1.12 14.35
N PHE A 226 7.52 2.39 14.59
CA PHE A 226 8.29 3.58 14.20
C PHE A 226 8.65 4.42 15.43
N SER A 227 8.97 3.74 16.53
CA SER A 227 9.17 4.34 17.87
C SER A 227 10.10 5.53 17.87
N ASP A 228 11.21 5.48 17.11
CA ASP A 228 12.21 6.55 17.09
C ASP A 228 11.68 7.84 16.46
N VAL A 229 10.94 7.72 15.37
CA VAL A 229 10.32 8.87 14.68
C VAL A 229 9.24 9.48 15.58
N VAL A 230 8.37 8.64 16.16
CA VAL A 230 7.29 9.10 17.03
C VAL A 230 7.85 9.77 18.27
N PHE A 231 8.85 9.18 18.93
CA PHE A 231 9.51 9.75 20.10
C PHE A 231 10.19 11.09 19.79
N LYS A 232 10.98 11.16 18.71
CA LYS A 232 11.66 12.41 18.30
C LYS A 232 10.66 13.55 18.03
N THR A 233 9.46 13.19 17.55
CA THR A 233 8.45 14.18 17.14
C THR A 233 7.55 14.62 18.29
N THR A 234 7.20 13.71 19.20
CA THR A 234 6.20 13.96 20.28
C THR A 234 6.82 14.02 21.67
N GLY A 235 8.04 13.55 21.86
CA GLY A 235 8.67 13.34 23.17
C GLY A 235 8.13 12.11 23.92
N ILE A 236 7.18 11.37 23.35
CA ILE A 236 6.54 10.21 23.98
C ILE A 236 6.96 8.93 23.26
N LYS A 237 7.44 7.96 24.03
CA LYS A 237 7.79 6.64 23.51
C LYS A 237 6.55 5.76 23.41
N PRO A 238 6.17 5.28 22.23
CA PRO A 238 5.03 4.39 22.09
C PRO A 238 5.28 3.07 22.81
N GLU A 239 4.29 2.62 23.58
CA GLU A 239 4.37 1.33 24.25
C GLU A 239 4.06 0.19 23.29
N LEU A 240 4.73 -0.95 23.50
CA LEU A 240 4.46 -2.17 22.77
C LEU A 240 3.15 -2.80 23.28
N PRO A 241 2.23 -3.21 22.40
CA PRO A 241 1.05 -3.96 22.83
C PRO A 241 1.45 -5.18 23.67
N GLU A 242 0.66 -5.50 24.71
CA GLU A 242 0.94 -6.62 25.63
C GLU A 242 1.17 -7.95 24.88
N THR A 243 0.37 -8.19 23.84
CA THR A 243 0.50 -9.39 22.99
C THR A 243 1.85 -9.51 22.28
N LEU A 244 2.54 -8.38 22.07
CA LEU A 244 3.83 -8.33 21.37
C LEU A 244 5.04 -8.20 22.33
N LYS A 245 4.81 -8.01 23.63
CA LYS A 245 5.92 -7.90 24.60
C LYS A 245 6.80 -9.15 24.62
N LYS A 246 6.22 -10.33 24.43
CA LYS A 246 6.94 -11.60 24.38
C LYS A 246 7.91 -11.71 23.20
N ILE A 247 7.59 -11.09 22.06
CA ILE A 247 8.42 -11.13 20.85
C ILE A 247 9.81 -10.53 21.07
N LYS A 248 9.95 -9.52 21.95
CA LYS A 248 11.25 -8.91 22.28
C LYS A 248 12.20 -9.84 23.04
N ILE A 249 11.67 -10.88 23.65
CA ILE A 249 12.41 -11.80 24.51
C ILE A 249 12.83 -13.05 23.73
N GLU A 250 12.14 -13.37 22.65
CA GLU A 250 12.43 -14.54 21.83
C GLU A 250 13.61 -14.29 20.89
N LYS A 251 14.46 -15.32 20.77
CA LYS A 251 15.58 -15.28 19.82
C LYS A 251 15.04 -15.36 18.40
N GLU A 252 15.50 -14.46 17.52
CA GLU A 252 15.21 -14.53 16.10
C GLU A 252 15.64 -15.86 15.49
N LYS A 253 14.74 -16.47 14.73
CA LYS A 253 14.98 -17.73 14.00
C LYS A 253 14.97 -17.45 12.51
N PHE A 254 16.12 -17.38 11.90
CA PHE A 254 16.27 -17.26 10.45
C PHE A 254 17.59 -17.89 9.99
N ASP A 255 17.62 -18.31 8.74
CA ASP A 255 18.82 -18.78 8.08
C ASP A 255 19.32 -17.73 7.08
N LYS A 256 20.64 -17.52 7.01
CA LYS A 256 21.26 -16.62 6.03
C LYS A 256 21.66 -17.40 4.79
N LEU A 257 21.27 -16.92 3.63
CA LEU A 257 21.60 -17.52 2.35
C LEU A 257 22.31 -16.49 1.45
N PRO A 258 23.28 -16.93 0.63
CA PRO A 258 23.92 -16.05 -0.33
C PRO A 258 22.94 -15.67 -1.46
N LYS A 259 23.23 -14.56 -2.17
CA LYS A 259 22.50 -14.12 -3.34
C LYS A 259 22.75 -15.04 -4.54
N ASN A 260 22.25 -16.26 -4.44
CA ASN A 260 22.34 -17.27 -5.50
C ASN A 260 21.03 -18.07 -5.56
N ILE A 261 20.30 -17.91 -6.68
CA ILE A 261 18.97 -18.51 -6.87
C ILE A 261 18.98 -20.04 -6.78
N LYS A 262 20.03 -20.69 -7.28
CA LYS A 262 20.16 -22.14 -7.23
C LYS A 262 20.27 -22.64 -5.79
N LEU A 263 21.14 -22.03 -5.00
CA LEU A 263 21.31 -22.39 -3.58
C LEU A 263 20.03 -22.12 -2.77
N VAL A 264 19.30 -21.05 -3.09
CA VAL A 264 18.01 -20.77 -2.44
C VAL A 264 16.97 -21.82 -2.80
N LYS A 265 16.86 -22.23 -4.08
CA LYS A 265 15.97 -23.32 -4.51
C LYS A 265 16.34 -24.64 -3.84
N ASP A 266 17.61 -24.98 -3.81
CA ASP A 266 18.10 -26.23 -3.16
C ASP A 266 17.80 -26.22 -1.65
N TYR A 267 17.95 -25.07 -1.00
CA TYR A 267 17.61 -24.93 0.43
C TYR A 267 16.11 -25.13 0.67
N ILE A 268 15.24 -24.51 -0.14
CA ILE A 268 13.79 -24.67 -0.02
C ILE A 268 13.40 -26.14 -0.22
N LEU A 269 13.92 -26.81 -1.25
CA LEU A 269 13.64 -28.22 -1.53
C LEU A 269 14.06 -29.17 -0.39
N LYS A 270 15.02 -28.78 0.44
CA LYS A 270 15.44 -29.56 1.63
C LYS A 270 14.53 -29.34 2.84
N LYS A 271 13.72 -28.28 2.85
CA LYS A 271 12.84 -27.92 3.98
C LYS A 271 11.39 -28.32 3.77
N VAL A 272 11.00 -28.59 2.53
CA VAL A 272 9.69 -29.11 2.13
C VAL A 272 9.75 -30.63 1.97
#